data_f3484727d483cedfd2b4b78216941fa4
#
_entry.id   f3484727d483cedfd2b4b78216941fa4
#
_cell.length_a   1.000
_cell.length_b   1.000
_cell.length_c   1.000
_cell.angle_alpha   90.00
_cell.angle_beta   90.00
_cell.angle_gamma   90.00
#
_symmetry.space_group_name_H-M   'P 1'
#
loop_
_entity.id
_entity.type
_entity.pdbx_description
1 polymer ?
#
loop_
_entity_poly.entity_id
_entity_poly.type
_entity_poly.pdbx_seq_one_letter_code
_entity_poly.pdbx_strand_id
1 'polypeptide(L)'
;ADALTVSDGVVHAKADPSKRASYAELIGGRYFNVQLDWNKEWGNTLYAPGKAKPKDAKDHKIVGQPIAREDIAPKVYAQEDFCTDVRRPGMVHGRMIRPAVAGSVPVKVDESSIRDIPGARVVWDNGFLGVVADKEWDAVRAADKLKVEWSDVKPPFPNQSALYDHIRNAPVRKREIGGKEVGNVDEAFKTAARVIEAEYEWPFQSHACMGPACAVVEIKDGNVTCWTGSQKPHFVRDGIALTLGVPAETVRSIWVVGPGSYGRSDADDAAMDAAVLAKAVGKPVRVQYTREQATGWDPKGPASIHRARAAVDAAGNVIAYEFTSKGFSRIDVNTNGGAPKDTLAGHFRGAELKSADGFGVPAESYEFANKRLAWETVPPLLARASPLRSAHLRDPVGPQVHFASESFIDEVAAALALDPIEFRLRHVKDPRDVAVIKAAAEKAAWQARPSPRKDQTGAKVSGRGIAYSQRNGTRCAVIAEVDIDRASGQIWARKFTVAHDCGQIINPVGIRHTVEGNIVQGVSRTLWEEVKFDAKNVTSIDWMSYPILDITETPEAIEVVLINHPELPPTGAGEPSIRPVAAAIANAIFDATGVRIRRVPFSPDRVKQALS
;
A
#
# COMPACT_ATOMS: atom_id res chain seq x y z
N ALA A 1 -13.52 23.84 34.42
CA ALA A 1 -13.90 23.61 32.99
C ALA A 1 -15.34 24.13 32.75
N ASP A 2 -16.31 23.82 33.60
CA ASP A 2 -17.74 24.08 33.35
C ASP A 2 -18.12 25.57 33.31
N ALA A 3 -17.31 26.43 33.92
CA ALA A 3 -17.48 27.89 33.88
C ALA A 3 -16.89 28.56 32.63
N LEU A 4 -16.21 27.80 31.77
CA LEU A 4 -15.54 28.29 30.57
C LEU A 4 -16.22 27.78 29.31
N THR A 5 -16.08 28.55 28.22
CA THR A 5 -16.43 28.14 26.87
C THR A 5 -15.32 28.58 25.91
N VAL A 6 -15.30 28.04 24.72
CA VAL A 6 -14.30 28.36 23.68
C VAL A 6 -15.03 28.69 22.40
N SER A 7 -14.61 29.75 21.73
CA SER A 7 -15.05 30.15 20.40
C SER A 7 -13.86 30.72 19.65
N ASP A 8 -13.60 30.23 18.43
CA ASP A 8 -12.56 30.71 17.53
C ASP A 8 -11.15 30.82 18.17
N GLY A 9 -10.78 29.81 18.97
CA GLY A 9 -9.47 29.75 19.64
C GLY A 9 -9.33 30.69 20.86
N VAL A 10 -10.44 31.31 21.31
CA VAL A 10 -10.49 32.17 22.49
C VAL A 10 -11.33 31.51 23.58
N VAL A 11 -10.75 31.37 24.78
CA VAL A 11 -11.43 30.88 25.98
C VAL A 11 -12.13 32.06 26.66
N HIS A 12 -13.40 31.92 27.01
CA HIS A 12 -14.17 32.91 27.71
C HIS A 12 -14.77 32.34 29.00
N ALA A 13 -14.92 33.20 30.01
CA ALA A 13 -15.75 32.84 31.15
C ALA A 13 -17.24 32.96 30.75
N LYS A 14 -18.05 31.92 31.01
CA LYS A 14 -19.50 31.93 30.68
C LYS A 14 -20.26 33.02 31.36
N ALA A 15 -19.89 33.35 32.61
CA ALA A 15 -20.53 34.37 33.40
C ALA A 15 -20.10 35.80 33.03
N ASP A 16 -18.94 35.96 32.39
CA ASP A 16 -18.36 37.25 32.01
C ASP A 16 -17.49 37.10 30.76
N PRO A 17 -18.06 37.25 29.55
CA PRO A 17 -17.34 37.09 28.30
C PRO A 17 -16.18 38.09 28.08
N SER A 18 -16.08 39.17 28.86
CA SER A 18 -14.96 40.09 28.81
C SER A 18 -13.67 39.46 29.37
N LYS A 19 -13.82 38.49 30.27
CA LYS A 19 -12.73 37.67 30.79
C LYS A 19 -12.40 36.56 29.77
N ARG A 20 -11.45 36.86 28.92
CA ARG A 20 -11.07 36.00 27.80
C ARG A 20 -9.57 35.96 27.63
N ALA A 21 -9.07 34.86 27.07
CA ALA A 21 -7.69 34.69 26.59
C ALA A 21 -7.68 33.77 25.39
N SER A 22 -6.91 34.12 24.37
CA SER A 22 -6.66 33.23 23.24
C SER A 22 -5.76 32.07 23.63
N TYR A 23 -5.79 30.98 22.87
CA TYR A 23 -4.84 29.88 23.05
C TYR A 23 -3.40 30.36 22.90
N ALA A 24 -3.12 31.29 21.98
CA ALA A 24 -1.79 31.86 21.77
C ALA A 24 -1.30 32.62 23.04
N GLU A 25 -2.16 33.44 23.66
CA GLU A 25 -1.84 34.13 24.91
C GLU A 25 -1.62 33.14 26.06
N LEU A 26 -2.45 32.09 26.18
CA LEU A 26 -2.32 31.08 27.21
C LEU A 26 -1.02 30.27 27.07
N ILE A 27 -0.59 29.99 25.83
CA ILE A 27 0.68 29.31 25.53
C ILE A 27 1.88 30.23 25.78
N GLY A 28 1.73 31.55 25.49
CA GLY A 28 2.72 32.56 25.78
C GLY A 28 4.10 32.31 25.14
N GLY A 29 4.16 31.67 23.98
CA GLY A 29 5.40 31.29 23.29
C GLY A 29 6.22 30.20 24.00
N ARG A 30 5.67 29.54 24.99
CA ARG A 30 6.35 28.47 25.75
C ARG A 30 6.06 27.10 25.15
N TYR A 31 7.04 26.20 25.19
CA TYR A 31 6.79 24.79 24.93
C TYR A 31 6.02 24.18 26.13
N PHE A 32 5.06 23.31 25.81
CA PHE A 32 4.40 22.52 26.83
C PHE A 32 5.40 21.47 27.37
N ASN A 33 5.93 21.66 28.56
CA ASN A 33 6.65 20.60 29.27
C ASN A 33 5.64 19.64 29.92
N VAL A 34 4.76 19.07 29.12
CA VAL A 34 3.81 18.06 29.57
C VAL A 34 4.35 16.70 29.20
N GLN A 35 4.59 15.87 30.20
CA GLN A 35 4.83 14.46 29.98
C GLN A 35 3.51 13.83 29.52
N LEU A 36 3.49 13.36 28.26
CA LEU A 36 2.36 12.58 27.77
C LEU A 36 2.42 11.20 28.43
N ASP A 37 1.36 10.83 29.13
CA ASP A 37 1.19 9.51 29.68
C ASP A 37 0.78 8.55 28.55
N TRP A 38 1.79 8.07 27.81
CA TRP A 38 1.62 7.26 26.62
C TRP A 38 1.96 5.80 26.92
N ASN A 39 1.08 4.88 26.52
CA ASN A 39 1.24 3.44 26.72
C ASN A 39 2.34 2.79 25.84
N LYS A 40 3.05 3.57 25.01
CA LYS A 40 4.09 3.12 24.07
C LYS A 40 3.59 2.21 22.95
N GLU A 41 2.30 2.08 22.76
CA GLU A 41 1.74 1.35 21.62
C GLU A 41 1.60 2.26 20.40
N TRP A 42 1.97 1.74 19.23
CA TRP A 42 1.88 2.41 17.94
C TRP A 42 0.64 1.94 17.18
N GLY A 43 -0.13 2.85 16.66
CA GLY A 43 -1.32 2.52 15.88
C GLY A 43 -2.37 3.61 15.90
N ASN A 44 -3.61 3.29 15.57
CA ASN A 44 -4.72 4.24 15.56
C ASN A 44 -5.22 4.65 16.95
N THR A 45 -4.66 4.09 18.01
CA THR A 45 -4.99 4.37 19.42
C THR A 45 -3.82 4.96 20.18
N LEU A 46 -3.18 5.97 19.60
CA LEU A 46 -1.90 6.53 20.06
C LEU A 46 -1.97 7.43 21.30
N TYR A 47 -3.11 7.61 21.93
CA TYR A 47 -3.23 8.53 23.04
C TYR A 47 -3.78 7.85 24.28
N ALA A 48 -3.15 8.15 25.40
CA ALA A 48 -3.72 7.87 26.69
C ALA A 48 -5.03 8.67 26.85
N PRO A 49 -6.07 8.08 27.42
CA PRO A 49 -7.31 8.81 27.68
C PRO A 49 -7.01 9.96 28.65
N GLY A 50 -7.16 11.18 28.15
CA GLY A 50 -7.08 12.37 28.99
C GLY A 50 -8.27 12.47 29.94
N LYS A 51 -8.20 13.41 30.89
CA LYS A 51 -9.31 13.69 31.81
C LYS A 51 -10.48 14.44 31.14
N ALA A 52 -10.21 15.13 30.03
CA ALA A 52 -11.22 15.82 29.28
C ALA A 52 -12.03 14.85 28.40
N LYS A 53 -13.35 14.93 28.46
CA LYS A 53 -14.23 14.18 27.57
C LYS A 53 -14.33 14.91 26.24
N PRO A 54 -14.32 14.21 25.08
CA PRO A 54 -14.67 14.82 23.81
C PRO A 54 -16.11 15.31 23.82
N LYS A 55 -16.44 16.25 22.92
CA LYS A 55 -17.83 16.68 22.71
C LYS A 55 -18.66 15.49 22.23
N ASP A 56 -19.91 15.42 22.66
CA ASP A 56 -20.87 14.47 22.11
C ASP A 56 -21.07 14.73 20.61
N ALA A 57 -21.31 13.66 19.83
CA ALA A 57 -21.50 13.77 18.39
C ALA A 57 -22.63 14.75 18.00
N LYS A 58 -23.69 14.84 18.80
CA LYS A 58 -24.82 15.79 18.60
C LYS A 58 -24.40 17.27 18.70
N ASP A 59 -23.28 17.55 19.37
CA ASP A 59 -22.76 18.91 19.59
C ASP A 59 -21.69 19.31 18.56
N HIS A 60 -21.39 18.41 17.61
CA HIS A 60 -20.45 18.67 16.53
C HIS A 60 -21.04 19.67 15.52
N LYS A 61 -20.24 20.69 15.15
CA LYS A 61 -20.62 21.70 14.16
C LYS A 61 -19.80 21.60 12.86
N ILE A 62 -18.62 21.00 12.94
CA ILE A 62 -17.67 20.85 11.82
C ILE A 62 -17.52 19.37 11.45
N VAL A 63 -17.32 18.50 12.44
CA VAL A 63 -17.28 17.04 12.22
C VAL A 63 -18.60 16.57 11.63
N GLY A 64 -18.54 15.81 10.56
CA GLY A 64 -19.71 15.35 9.80
C GLY A 64 -20.12 16.27 8.65
N GLN A 65 -19.55 17.47 8.55
CA GLN A 65 -19.86 18.43 7.49
C GLN A 65 -18.96 18.24 6.26
N PRO A 66 -19.43 18.58 5.05
CA PRO A 66 -18.66 18.49 3.81
C PRO A 66 -17.66 19.66 3.71
N ILE A 67 -16.54 19.55 4.40
CA ILE A 67 -15.50 20.57 4.39
C ILE A 67 -14.53 20.30 3.22
N ALA A 68 -14.33 21.31 2.38
CA ALA A 68 -13.37 21.26 1.29
C ALA A 68 -11.92 21.19 1.81
N ARG A 69 -11.04 20.57 1.06
CA ARG A 69 -9.60 20.54 1.38
C ARG A 69 -8.97 21.89 1.07
N GLU A 70 -8.29 22.47 2.04
CA GLU A 70 -7.61 23.76 1.91
C GLU A 70 -6.32 23.68 1.09
N ASP A 71 -5.70 22.50 1.04
CA ASP A 71 -4.41 22.29 0.37
C ASP A 71 -4.49 22.06 -1.16
N ILE A 72 -5.69 22.00 -1.74
CA ILE A 72 -5.85 21.76 -3.19
C ILE A 72 -5.51 23.00 -4.01
N ALA A 73 -6.07 24.14 -3.65
CA ALA A 73 -5.85 25.39 -4.40
C ALA A 73 -4.37 25.81 -4.45
N PRO A 74 -3.60 25.81 -3.33
CA PRO A 74 -2.17 26.08 -3.36
C PRO A 74 -1.38 25.14 -4.27
N LYS A 75 -1.75 23.86 -4.32
CA LYS A 75 -1.08 22.88 -5.21
C LYS A 75 -1.37 23.15 -6.68
N VAL A 76 -2.64 23.46 -7.02
CA VAL A 76 -3.04 23.75 -8.41
C VAL A 76 -2.40 25.04 -8.93
N TYR A 77 -2.26 26.04 -8.07
CA TYR A 77 -1.68 27.34 -8.44
C TYR A 77 -0.18 27.44 -8.22
N ALA A 78 0.52 26.33 -7.97
CA ALA A 78 1.97 26.30 -7.71
C ALA A 78 2.41 27.22 -6.54
N GLN A 79 1.59 27.31 -5.51
CA GLN A 79 1.85 28.06 -4.27
C GLN A 79 2.34 27.15 -3.14
N GLU A 80 2.26 25.84 -3.33
CA GLU A 80 2.74 24.82 -2.40
C GLU A 80 4.11 24.32 -2.85
N ASP A 81 5.10 24.38 -1.97
CA ASP A 81 6.44 23.81 -2.24
C ASP A 81 6.40 22.28 -2.10
N PHE A 82 6.81 21.59 -3.15
CA PHE A 82 7.06 20.16 -3.10
C PHE A 82 8.50 19.89 -2.66
N CYS A 83 8.78 18.66 -2.25
CA CYS A 83 10.13 18.24 -1.86
C CYS A 83 11.18 18.51 -2.98
N THR A 84 10.76 18.43 -4.24
CA THR A 84 11.56 18.77 -5.42
C THR A 84 11.89 20.26 -5.54
N ASP A 85 11.15 21.14 -4.87
CA ASP A 85 11.32 22.60 -4.95
C ASP A 85 12.20 23.16 -3.84
N VAL A 86 12.50 22.35 -2.82
CA VAL A 86 13.39 22.75 -1.72
C VAL A 86 14.77 23.15 -2.24
N ARG A 87 15.19 24.37 -1.89
CA ARG A 87 16.52 24.90 -2.25
C ARG A 87 17.27 25.38 -1.00
N ARG A 88 18.57 25.10 -0.96
CA ARG A 88 19.46 25.53 0.12
C ARG A 88 20.70 26.24 -0.48
N PRO A 89 21.25 27.26 0.21
CA PRO A 89 22.46 27.90 -0.25
C PRO A 89 23.63 26.91 -0.42
N GLY A 90 24.31 26.93 -1.57
CA GLY A 90 25.41 26.02 -1.85
C GLY A 90 25.03 24.55 -2.07
N MET A 91 23.75 24.26 -2.23
CA MET A 91 23.25 22.92 -2.47
C MET A 91 23.81 22.33 -3.76
N VAL A 92 24.18 21.04 -3.69
CA VAL A 92 24.57 20.22 -4.84
C VAL A 92 23.52 19.12 -5.09
N HIS A 93 23.55 18.54 -6.28
CA HIS A 93 22.64 17.51 -6.72
C HIS A 93 23.31 16.14 -6.69
N GLY A 94 22.68 15.16 -6.03
CA GLY A 94 23.16 13.79 -5.93
C GLY A 94 22.41 12.83 -6.87
N ARG A 95 23.14 11.89 -7.43
CA ARG A 95 22.58 10.74 -8.17
C ARG A 95 23.24 9.46 -7.69
N MET A 96 22.40 8.43 -7.54
CA MET A 96 22.87 7.12 -7.12
C MET A 96 23.28 6.27 -8.34
N ILE A 97 24.26 5.39 -8.13
CA ILE A 97 24.70 4.42 -9.14
C ILE A 97 24.51 3.03 -8.56
N ARG A 98 23.70 2.23 -9.20
CA ARG A 98 23.27 0.91 -8.72
C ARG A 98 23.68 -0.18 -9.71
N PRO A 99 23.96 -1.42 -9.24
CA PRO A 99 24.47 -2.49 -10.09
C PRO A 99 23.41 -3.01 -11.07
N ALA A 100 23.86 -3.40 -12.27
CA ALA A 100 23.01 -4.08 -13.25
C ALA A 100 22.63 -5.50 -12.84
N VAL A 101 23.46 -6.16 -12.00
CA VAL A 101 23.15 -7.46 -11.38
C VAL A 101 22.96 -7.21 -9.88
N ALA A 102 21.78 -7.45 -9.36
CA ALA A 102 21.46 -7.27 -7.94
C ALA A 102 22.41 -8.12 -7.06
N GLY A 103 22.90 -7.49 -5.99
CA GLY A 103 23.88 -8.11 -5.10
C GLY A 103 25.34 -7.87 -5.46
N SER A 104 25.66 -7.31 -6.66
CA SER A 104 26.99 -6.85 -6.99
C SER A 104 27.36 -5.59 -6.19
N VAL A 105 28.67 -5.41 -5.92
CA VAL A 105 29.24 -4.22 -5.30
C VAL A 105 30.37 -3.67 -6.17
N PRO A 106 30.64 -2.35 -6.14
CA PRO A 106 31.77 -1.78 -6.86
C PRO A 106 33.09 -2.36 -6.32
N VAL A 107 33.98 -2.80 -7.23
CA VAL A 107 35.35 -3.23 -6.89
C VAL A 107 36.39 -2.24 -7.37
N LYS A 108 36.04 -1.44 -8.38
CA LYS A 108 36.88 -0.33 -8.86
C LYS A 108 35.99 0.74 -9.48
N VAL A 109 36.33 1.99 -9.20
CA VAL A 109 35.63 3.17 -9.72
C VAL A 109 36.67 4.05 -10.42
N ASP A 110 36.46 4.32 -11.72
CA ASP A 110 37.33 5.18 -12.51
C ASP A 110 36.79 6.61 -12.51
N GLU A 111 37.18 7.39 -11.50
CA GLU A 111 36.81 8.79 -11.38
C GLU A 111 37.29 9.66 -12.55
N SER A 112 38.35 9.22 -13.26
CA SER A 112 38.86 9.97 -14.41
C SER A 112 37.85 10.01 -15.57
N SER A 113 36.93 9.08 -15.62
CA SER A 113 35.87 9.00 -16.64
C SER A 113 34.89 10.18 -16.59
N ILE A 114 34.79 10.90 -15.46
CA ILE A 114 33.88 12.06 -15.28
C ILE A 114 34.64 13.40 -15.05
N ARG A 115 35.95 13.43 -15.21
CA ARG A 115 36.78 14.62 -14.93
C ARG A 115 36.42 15.85 -15.77
N ASP A 116 35.78 15.66 -16.91
CA ASP A 116 35.33 16.72 -17.82
C ASP A 116 33.95 17.30 -17.42
N ILE A 117 33.31 16.75 -16.39
CA ILE A 117 32.01 17.25 -15.90
C ILE A 117 32.28 18.23 -14.74
N PRO A 118 31.90 19.51 -14.89
CA PRO A 118 32.20 20.53 -13.89
C PRO A 118 31.60 20.19 -12.51
N GLY A 119 32.44 20.26 -11.46
CA GLY A 119 32.01 20.07 -10.08
C GLY A 119 31.58 18.63 -9.72
N ALA A 120 31.70 17.68 -10.66
CA ALA A 120 31.34 16.28 -10.38
C ALA A 120 32.33 15.66 -9.39
N ARG A 121 31.79 14.98 -8.37
CA ARG A 121 32.57 14.24 -7.36
C ARG A 121 31.91 12.89 -7.10
N VAL A 122 32.73 11.85 -6.96
CA VAL A 122 32.28 10.50 -6.57
C VAL A 122 32.22 10.40 -5.05
N VAL A 123 31.20 9.72 -4.56
CA VAL A 123 31.10 9.27 -3.17
C VAL A 123 30.93 7.74 -3.20
N TRP A 124 31.92 7.06 -2.65
CA TRP A 124 31.96 5.61 -2.58
C TRP A 124 32.25 5.15 -1.15
N ASP A 125 31.34 4.36 -0.59
CA ASP A 125 31.47 3.78 0.75
C ASP A 125 30.92 2.34 0.72
N ASN A 126 31.83 1.36 0.67
CA ASN A 126 31.48 -0.05 0.46
C ASN A 126 30.74 -0.26 -0.87
N GLY A 127 29.52 -0.81 -0.82
CA GLY A 127 28.65 -0.94 -1.98
C GLY A 127 27.84 0.32 -2.32
N PHE A 128 27.81 1.32 -1.43
CA PHE A 128 27.15 2.59 -1.69
C PHE A 128 27.97 3.42 -2.68
N LEU A 129 27.37 3.78 -3.80
CA LEU A 129 28.02 4.57 -4.83
C LEU A 129 27.06 5.65 -5.34
N GLY A 130 27.54 6.89 -5.36
CA GLY A 130 26.83 8.02 -5.91
C GLY A 130 27.76 9.09 -6.42
N VAL A 131 27.23 10.04 -7.16
CA VAL A 131 27.93 11.24 -7.62
C VAL A 131 27.16 12.47 -7.19
N VAL A 132 27.89 13.58 -6.98
CA VAL A 132 27.29 14.89 -6.78
C VAL A 132 27.87 15.87 -7.78
N ALA A 133 27.09 16.89 -8.16
CA ALA A 133 27.56 18.03 -8.97
C ALA A 133 26.76 19.29 -8.61
N ASP A 134 27.31 20.47 -8.94
CA ASP A 134 26.65 21.75 -8.66
C ASP A 134 25.36 21.94 -9.48
N LYS A 135 25.30 21.37 -10.69
CA LYS A 135 24.10 21.35 -11.54
C LYS A 135 23.49 19.96 -11.61
N GLU A 136 22.15 19.89 -11.58
CA GLU A 136 21.43 18.64 -11.61
C GLU A 136 21.76 17.79 -12.85
N TRP A 137 21.79 18.41 -14.03
CA TRP A 137 22.12 17.72 -15.28
C TRP A 137 23.57 17.21 -15.31
N ASP A 138 24.48 17.90 -14.66
CA ASP A 138 25.88 17.44 -14.54
C ASP A 138 25.96 16.21 -13.62
N ALA A 139 25.15 16.14 -12.56
CA ALA A 139 25.06 14.94 -11.72
C ALA A 139 24.47 13.75 -12.49
N VAL A 140 23.46 13.96 -13.34
CA VAL A 140 22.89 12.91 -14.22
C VAL A 140 23.97 12.41 -15.18
N ARG A 141 24.62 13.31 -15.92
CA ARG A 141 25.70 12.93 -16.87
C ARG A 141 26.86 12.21 -16.17
N ALA A 142 27.21 12.63 -14.96
CA ALA A 142 28.26 11.99 -14.19
C ALA A 142 27.88 10.57 -13.79
N ALA A 143 26.63 10.34 -13.35
CA ALA A 143 26.13 9.01 -13.01
C ALA A 143 26.16 8.07 -14.21
N ASP A 144 25.72 8.54 -15.38
CA ASP A 144 25.66 7.75 -16.62
C ASP A 144 27.06 7.43 -17.19
N LYS A 145 28.01 8.38 -17.02
CA LYS A 145 29.34 8.28 -17.60
C LYS A 145 30.36 7.56 -16.72
N LEU A 146 30.13 7.49 -15.41
CA LEU A 146 31.07 6.90 -14.46
C LEU A 146 31.32 5.43 -14.77
N LYS A 147 32.60 5.10 -15.01
CA LYS A 147 33.00 3.71 -15.25
C LYS A 147 33.22 3.00 -13.92
N VAL A 148 32.48 1.91 -13.74
CA VAL A 148 32.52 1.07 -12.53
C VAL A 148 32.74 -0.38 -12.91
N GLU A 149 33.73 -1.01 -12.29
CA GLU A 149 33.89 -2.47 -12.32
C GLU A 149 33.12 -3.04 -11.12
N TRP A 150 32.21 -3.95 -11.39
CA TRP A 150 31.37 -4.59 -10.38
C TRP A 150 31.87 -5.99 -10.04
N SER A 151 31.68 -6.42 -8.79
CA SER A 151 31.98 -7.79 -8.39
C SER A 151 31.14 -8.79 -9.21
N ASP A 152 31.76 -9.90 -9.55
CA ASP A 152 31.07 -11.02 -10.19
C ASP A 152 30.18 -11.74 -9.16
N VAL A 153 28.89 -11.83 -9.45
CA VAL A 153 27.90 -12.53 -8.61
C VAL A 153 26.97 -13.37 -9.49
N LYS A 154 26.59 -14.52 -8.99
CA LYS A 154 25.54 -15.31 -9.63
C LYS A 154 24.23 -14.52 -9.61
N PRO A 155 23.52 -14.39 -10.75
CA PRO A 155 22.20 -13.78 -10.79
C PRO A 155 21.27 -14.35 -9.72
N PRO A 156 20.66 -13.51 -8.85
CA PRO A 156 20.04 -14.01 -7.62
C PRO A 156 18.58 -14.43 -7.78
N PHE A 157 17.91 -14.06 -8.88
CA PHE A 157 16.47 -14.27 -9.01
C PHE A 157 16.14 -15.47 -9.89
N PRO A 158 14.99 -16.14 -9.64
CA PRO A 158 14.42 -17.08 -10.61
C PRO A 158 13.95 -16.32 -11.85
N ASN A 159 13.75 -17.01 -12.95
CA ASN A 159 13.01 -16.43 -14.07
C ASN A 159 11.59 -16.07 -13.60
N GLN A 160 11.03 -14.95 -14.11
CA GLN A 160 9.71 -14.49 -13.71
C GLN A 160 8.62 -15.55 -13.90
N SER A 161 8.68 -16.36 -14.95
CA SER A 161 7.76 -17.47 -15.19
C SER A 161 7.78 -18.54 -14.09
N ALA A 162 8.89 -18.68 -13.37
CA ALA A 162 9.06 -19.64 -12.29
C ALA A 162 8.74 -19.06 -10.89
N LEU A 163 8.30 -17.80 -10.78
CA LEU A 163 8.07 -17.13 -9.51
C LEU A 163 7.12 -17.90 -8.59
N TYR A 164 5.97 -18.31 -9.10
CA TYR A 164 4.96 -18.98 -8.28
C TYR A 164 5.36 -20.41 -7.91
N ASP A 165 6.07 -21.11 -8.79
CA ASP A 165 6.66 -22.43 -8.45
C ASP A 165 7.75 -22.28 -7.39
N HIS A 166 8.54 -21.21 -7.46
CA HIS A 166 9.48 -20.88 -6.40
C HIS A 166 8.76 -20.67 -5.05
N ILE A 167 7.67 -19.88 -5.03
CA ILE A 167 6.90 -19.65 -3.79
C ILE A 167 6.30 -20.97 -3.28
N ARG A 168 5.73 -21.82 -4.15
CA ARG A 168 5.17 -23.12 -3.77
C ARG A 168 6.19 -24.01 -3.08
N ASN A 169 7.40 -24.07 -3.63
CA ASN A 169 8.46 -24.98 -3.20
C ASN A 169 9.40 -24.39 -2.15
N ALA A 170 9.41 -23.08 -1.95
CA ALA A 170 10.27 -22.43 -0.96
C ALA A 170 9.96 -22.90 0.46
N PRO A 171 10.99 -23.05 1.32
CA PRO A 171 10.78 -23.41 2.72
C PRO A 171 9.97 -22.32 3.44
N VAL A 172 9.09 -22.77 4.33
CA VAL A 172 8.32 -21.86 5.18
C VAL A 172 9.23 -21.36 6.30
N ARG A 173 9.40 -20.04 6.40
CA ARG A 173 10.14 -19.41 7.50
C ARG A 173 9.30 -19.25 8.74
N LYS A 174 8.07 -18.82 8.56
CA LYS A 174 7.10 -18.60 9.62
C LYS A 174 5.72 -18.98 9.15
N ARG A 175 4.96 -19.65 10.02
CA ARG A 175 3.54 -19.94 9.84
C ARG A 175 2.78 -19.44 11.06
N GLU A 176 1.65 -18.80 10.84
CA GLU A 176 0.72 -18.40 11.90
C GLU A 176 -0.73 -18.70 11.51
N ILE A 177 -1.50 -19.06 12.54
CA ILE A 177 -2.96 -19.15 12.43
C ILE A 177 -3.53 -17.75 12.61
N GLY A 178 -4.33 -17.32 11.65
CA GLY A 178 -5.00 -16.02 11.67
C GLY A 178 -6.29 -16.05 12.48
N GLY A 179 -6.24 -15.48 13.67
CA GLY A 179 -7.36 -15.52 14.60
C GLY A 179 -7.52 -16.89 15.30
N LYS A 180 -8.75 -17.21 15.69
CA LYS A 180 -9.07 -18.48 16.36
C LYS A 180 -9.55 -19.50 15.33
N GLU A 181 -8.97 -20.71 15.37
CA GLU A 181 -9.53 -21.87 14.65
C GLU A 181 -10.88 -22.26 15.28
N VAL A 182 -11.86 -22.55 14.43
CA VAL A 182 -13.21 -22.93 14.86
C VAL A 182 -13.47 -24.37 14.44
N GLY A 183 -14.01 -25.17 15.35
CA GLY A 183 -14.39 -26.57 15.11
C GLY A 183 -13.22 -27.51 14.84
N ASN A 184 -13.47 -28.57 14.07
CA ASN A 184 -12.47 -29.54 13.62
C ASN A 184 -12.45 -29.61 12.10
N VAL A 185 -11.60 -28.77 11.50
CA VAL A 185 -11.51 -28.60 10.04
C VAL A 185 -11.12 -29.91 9.34
N ASP A 186 -10.13 -30.62 9.89
CA ASP A 186 -9.61 -31.83 9.26
C ASP A 186 -10.65 -32.97 9.24
N GLU A 187 -11.46 -33.11 10.28
CA GLU A 187 -12.54 -34.10 10.33
C GLU A 187 -13.68 -33.72 9.38
N ALA A 188 -14.04 -32.44 9.32
CA ALA A 188 -15.06 -31.96 8.41
C ALA A 188 -14.71 -32.22 6.93
N PHE A 189 -13.43 -32.07 6.56
CA PHE A 189 -12.99 -32.42 5.21
C PHE A 189 -13.05 -33.92 4.91
N LYS A 190 -12.82 -34.79 5.89
CA LYS A 190 -12.95 -36.26 5.70
C LYS A 190 -14.38 -36.71 5.46
N THR A 191 -15.33 -36.03 6.08
CA THR A 191 -16.78 -36.38 6.01
C THR A 191 -17.51 -35.62 4.91
N ALA A 192 -16.82 -34.75 4.15
CA ALA A 192 -17.42 -33.95 3.09
C ALA A 192 -17.96 -34.83 1.95
N ALA A 193 -19.17 -34.55 1.47
CA ALA A 193 -19.68 -35.11 0.24
C ALA A 193 -18.99 -34.57 -1.01
N ARG A 194 -18.53 -33.31 -0.93
CA ARG A 194 -17.78 -32.63 -1.98
C ARG A 194 -16.77 -31.65 -1.38
N VAL A 195 -15.57 -31.58 -1.98
CA VAL A 195 -14.58 -30.56 -1.68
C VAL A 195 -14.42 -29.65 -2.90
N ILE A 196 -14.50 -28.34 -2.66
CA ILE A 196 -14.20 -27.29 -3.65
C ILE A 196 -12.86 -26.71 -3.23
N GLU A 197 -11.94 -26.53 -4.17
CA GLU A 197 -10.61 -25.98 -3.88
C GLU A 197 -10.11 -25.11 -5.04
N ALA A 198 -9.34 -24.06 -4.72
CA ALA A 198 -8.72 -23.19 -5.69
C ALA A 198 -7.42 -22.59 -5.15
N GLU A 199 -6.51 -22.26 -6.08
CA GLU A 199 -5.29 -21.52 -5.80
C GLU A 199 -5.27 -20.23 -6.63
N TYR A 200 -4.80 -19.13 -6.01
CA TYR A 200 -4.74 -17.80 -6.61
C TYR A 200 -3.33 -17.24 -6.52
N GLU A 201 -2.92 -16.47 -7.52
CA GLU A 201 -1.59 -15.91 -7.66
C GLU A 201 -1.63 -14.38 -7.71
N TRP A 202 -0.76 -13.73 -6.93
CA TRP A 202 -0.59 -12.29 -6.89
C TRP A 202 0.88 -11.90 -7.12
N PRO A 203 1.21 -10.97 -8.05
CA PRO A 203 2.58 -10.60 -8.38
C PRO A 203 3.20 -9.62 -7.38
N PHE A 204 4.50 -9.39 -7.51
CA PHE A 204 5.10 -8.17 -6.96
C PHE A 204 4.50 -6.95 -7.65
N GLN A 205 4.21 -5.90 -6.87
CA GLN A 205 3.74 -4.61 -7.38
C GLN A 205 4.57 -3.47 -6.81
N SER A 206 4.85 -2.46 -7.64
CA SER A 206 5.56 -1.24 -7.26
C SER A 206 4.61 -0.24 -6.60
N HIS A 207 5.13 0.69 -5.80
CA HIS A 207 4.38 1.84 -5.31
C HIS A 207 3.99 2.78 -6.45
N ALA A 208 4.79 2.84 -7.50
CA ALA A 208 4.54 3.61 -8.72
C ALA A 208 4.08 5.04 -8.45
N CYS A 209 4.76 5.73 -7.53
CA CYS A 209 4.49 7.13 -7.23
C CYS A 209 4.62 7.99 -8.50
N MET A 210 3.71 8.95 -8.71
CA MET A 210 3.66 9.74 -9.95
C MET A 210 4.97 10.48 -10.24
N GLY A 211 5.62 11.05 -9.22
CA GLY A 211 6.98 11.57 -9.30
C GLY A 211 7.98 10.67 -8.58
N PRO A 212 9.25 10.62 -9.03
CA PRO A 212 10.31 9.95 -8.30
C PRO A 212 10.55 10.57 -6.93
N ALA A 213 11.01 9.75 -5.99
CA ALA A 213 11.32 10.23 -4.64
C ALA A 213 12.43 11.28 -4.65
N CYS A 214 12.31 12.25 -3.74
CA CYS A 214 13.25 13.33 -3.54
C CYS A 214 13.43 13.60 -2.05
N ALA A 215 14.67 13.94 -1.66
CA ALA A 215 14.99 14.46 -0.34
C ALA A 215 16.13 15.47 -0.42
N VAL A 216 16.14 16.43 0.51
CA VAL A 216 17.25 17.38 0.69
C VAL A 216 17.78 17.22 2.10
N VAL A 217 19.11 17.09 2.24
CA VAL A 217 19.76 17.03 3.55
C VAL A 217 20.84 18.10 3.64
N GLU A 218 20.81 18.86 4.71
CA GLU A 218 21.82 19.85 5.10
C GLU A 218 22.44 19.47 6.45
N ILE A 219 23.77 19.51 6.54
CA ILE A 219 24.50 19.33 7.80
C ILE A 219 25.20 20.66 8.10
N LYS A 220 24.82 21.32 9.20
CA LYS A 220 25.35 22.61 9.60
C LYS A 220 25.56 22.65 11.10
N ASP A 221 26.76 23.05 11.54
CA ASP A 221 27.14 23.22 12.95
C ASP A 221 26.80 21.98 13.81
N GLY A 222 27.03 20.78 13.25
CA GLY A 222 26.75 19.48 13.91
C GLY A 222 25.28 19.05 13.87
N ASN A 223 24.38 19.89 13.37
CA ASN A 223 22.95 19.58 13.24
C ASN A 223 22.62 19.12 11.82
N VAL A 224 21.73 18.13 11.70
CA VAL A 224 21.24 17.59 10.43
C VAL A 224 19.79 18.01 10.23
N THR A 225 19.47 18.62 9.09
CA THR A 225 18.11 18.89 8.68
C THR A 225 17.79 18.15 7.39
N CYS A 226 16.71 17.38 7.39
CA CYS A 226 16.22 16.62 6.23
C CYS A 226 14.83 17.11 5.84
N TRP A 227 14.63 17.50 4.58
CA TRP A 227 13.33 17.74 3.95
C TRP A 227 12.98 16.53 3.10
N THR A 228 11.82 15.91 3.37
CA THR A 228 11.44 14.65 2.74
C THR A 228 9.93 14.52 2.58
N GLY A 229 9.49 13.82 1.51
CA GLY A 229 8.11 13.40 1.30
C GLY A 229 7.72 12.10 2.03
N SER A 230 8.55 11.61 2.94
CA SER A 230 8.24 10.40 3.71
C SER A 230 6.96 10.54 4.52
N GLN A 231 6.13 9.51 4.55
CA GLN A 231 4.95 9.44 5.42
C GLN A 231 5.29 9.39 6.92
N LYS A 232 6.56 9.13 7.27
CA LYS A 232 7.01 8.86 8.64
C LYS A 232 8.27 9.63 9.01
N PRO A 233 8.23 10.97 9.01
CA PRO A 233 9.42 11.81 9.20
C PRO A 233 10.14 11.57 10.53
N HIS A 234 9.43 11.20 11.60
CA HIS A 234 10.06 10.88 12.88
C HIS A 234 11.01 9.67 12.78
N PHE A 235 10.62 8.64 12.02
CA PHE A 235 11.48 7.47 11.81
C PHE A 235 12.64 7.77 10.84
N VAL A 236 12.42 8.64 9.85
CA VAL A 236 13.51 9.14 8.99
C VAL A 236 14.58 9.85 9.82
N ARG A 237 14.19 10.66 10.81
CA ARG A 237 15.10 11.25 11.79
C ARG A 237 15.98 10.17 12.46
N ASP A 238 15.34 9.14 13.00
CA ASP A 238 16.04 8.07 13.72
C ASP A 238 16.96 7.28 12.76
N GLY A 239 16.48 6.98 11.56
CA GLY A 239 17.26 6.31 10.52
C GLY A 239 18.49 7.11 10.07
N ILE A 240 18.35 8.43 9.88
CA ILE A 240 19.48 9.33 9.57
C ILE A 240 20.48 9.33 10.73
N ALA A 241 20.01 9.48 11.97
CA ALA A 241 20.87 9.49 13.15
C ALA A 241 21.72 8.21 13.22
N LEU A 242 21.10 7.05 13.07
CA LEU A 242 21.81 5.76 13.07
C LEU A 242 22.74 5.59 11.86
N THR A 243 22.32 6.01 10.68
CA THR A 243 23.11 5.91 9.44
C THR A 243 24.37 6.79 9.48
N LEU A 244 24.26 7.98 10.06
CA LEU A 244 25.36 8.92 10.20
C LEU A 244 26.17 8.73 11.50
N GLY A 245 25.67 7.98 12.48
CA GLY A 245 26.30 7.81 13.77
C GLY A 245 26.30 9.10 14.61
N VAL A 246 25.18 9.85 14.59
CA VAL A 246 24.98 11.09 15.36
C VAL A 246 23.82 10.95 16.32
N PRO A 247 23.76 11.76 17.41
CA PRO A 247 22.64 11.75 18.32
C PRO A 247 21.33 12.15 17.62
N ALA A 248 20.23 11.45 17.92
CA ALA A 248 18.94 11.70 17.27
C ALA A 248 18.38 13.11 17.51
N GLU A 249 18.70 13.71 18.65
CA GLU A 249 18.34 15.09 19.01
C GLU A 249 19.01 16.16 18.14
N THR A 250 20.10 15.82 17.44
CA THR A 250 20.76 16.70 16.48
C THR A 250 20.15 16.60 15.08
N VAL A 251 19.21 15.70 14.87
CA VAL A 251 18.56 15.46 13.56
C VAL A 251 17.13 15.97 13.58
N ARG A 252 16.80 16.81 12.61
CA ARG A 252 15.44 17.30 12.34
C ARG A 252 14.97 16.81 10.99
N SER A 253 13.89 16.06 10.94
CA SER A 253 13.20 15.68 9.71
C SER A 253 11.96 16.55 9.54
N ILE A 254 11.84 17.21 8.40
CA ILE A 254 10.72 18.09 8.04
C ILE A 254 9.96 17.41 6.90
N TRP A 255 8.68 17.13 7.15
CA TRP A 255 7.81 16.66 6.08
C TRP A 255 7.50 17.79 5.10
N VAL A 256 7.63 17.52 3.82
CA VAL A 256 7.26 18.39 2.70
C VAL A 256 6.40 17.57 1.74
N VAL A 257 5.49 18.22 1.03
CA VAL A 257 4.63 17.54 0.06
C VAL A 257 5.49 16.75 -0.93
N GLY A 258 5.17 15.47 -1.09
CA GLY A 258 5.81 14.58 -2.04
C GLY A 258 4.84 14.11 -3.12
N PRO A 259 5.31 13.40 -4.13
CA PRO A 259 4.52 12.98 -5.29
C PRO A 259 3.61 11.77 -5.04
N GLY A 260 3.37 11.45 -3.79
CA GLY A 260 2.66 10.27 -3.33
C GLY A 260 3.61 9.27 -2.65
N SER A 261 3.04 8.30 -1.95
CA SER A 261 3.83 7.26 -1.27
C SER A 261 3.17 5.88 -1.37
N TYR A 262 1.87 5.79 -1.10
CA TYR A 262 1.09 4.55 -1.11
C TYR A 262 1.62 3.45 -0.17
N GLY A 263 2.40 3.82 0.84
CA GLY A 263 2.96 2.92 1.85
C GLY A 263 4.44 3.17 2.12
N ARG A 264 5.25 2.13 2.17
CA ARG A 264 6.71 2.24 2.33
C ARG A 264 7.36 2.41 0.95
N SER A 265 7.27 3.61 0.41
CA SER A 265 7.93 3.97 -0.86
C SER A 265 9.44 4.19 -0.69
N ASP A 266 10.09 4.61 -1.75
CA ASP A 266 11.51 4.96 -1.83
C ASP A 266 11.86 6.35 -1.25
N ALA A 267 10.87 7.09 -0.71
CA ALA A 267 11.12 8.42 -0.11
C ALA A 267 12.11 8.37 1.06
N ASP A 268 12.02 7.32 1.90
CA ASP A 268 12.96 7.12 3.00
C ASP A 268 14.37 6.75 2.48
N ASP A 269 14.45 5.99 1.38
CA ASP A 269 15.72 5.65 0.73
C ASP A 269 16.41 6.90 0.17
N ALA A 270 15.67 7.80 -0.49
CA ALA A 270 16.21 9.07 -0.99
C ALA A 270 16.72 9.95 0.15
N ALA A 271 16.05 9.95 1.31
CA ALA A 271 16.49 10.69 2.50
C ALA A 271 17.82 10.14 3.06
N MET A 272 17.98 8.81 3.11
CA MET A 272 19.22 8.19 3.59
C MET A 272 20.37 8.38 2.59
N ASP A 273 20.11 8.25 1.29
CA ASP A 273 21.11 8.52 0.24
C ASP A 273 21.59 9.97 0.32
N ALA A 274 20.67 10.94 0.46
CA ALA A 274 21.02 12.34 0.62
C ALA A 274 21.85 12.62 1.88
N ALA A 275 21.53 11.94 2.99
CA ALA A 275 22.26 12.09 4.25
C ALA A 275 23.72 11.59 4.14
N VAL A 276 23.93 10.42 3.52
CA VAL A 276 25.28 9.86 3.31
C VAL A 276 26.08 10.77 2.38
N LEU A 277 25.49 11.23 1.27
CA LEU A 277 26.16 12.14 0.34
C LEU A 277 26.49 13.49 1.01
N ALA A 278 25.55 14.09 1.76
CA ALA A 278 25.76 15.37 2.44
C ALA A 278 26.90 15.29 3.46
N LYS A 279 27.00 14.19 4.23
CA LYS A 279 28.13 13.95 5.15
C LYS A 279 29.45 13.86 4.40
N ALA A 280 29.49 13.14 3.29
CA ALA A 280 30.70 12.93 2.51
C ALA A 280 31.22 14.20 1.84
N VAL A 281 30.34 15.09 1.36
CA VAL A 281 30.74 16.26 0.59
C VAL A 281 30.75 17.56 1.40
N GLY A 282 30.21 17.59 2.63
CA GLY A 282 30.15 18.77 3.49
C GLY A 282 29.30 19.92 2.93
N LYS A 283 28.32 19.61 2.07
CA LYS A 283 27.39 20.58 1.46
C LYS A 283 25.95 20.06 1.61
N PRO A 284 24.94 20.92 1.52
CA PRO A 284 23.57 20.46 1.36
C PRO A 284 23.44 19.64 0.06
N VAL A 285 22.78 18.49 0.13
CA VAL A 285 22.60 17.61 -1.03
C VAL A 285 21.13 17.35 -1.27
N ARG A 286 20.68 17.53 -2.52
CA ARG A 286 19.38 17.09 -3.01
C ARG A 286 19.56 15.79 -3.80
N VAL A 287 18.97 14.72 -3.34
CA VAL A 287 18.81 13.48 -4.11
C VAL A 287 17.40 13.44 -4.67
N GLN A 288 17.29 13.33 -5.97
CA GLN A 288 16.04 13.01 -6.66
C GLN A 288 16.32 11.82 -7.57
N TYR A 289 15.54 10.78 -7.42
CA TYR A 289 15.65 9.60 -8.28
C TYR A 289 15.16 9.89 -9.70
N THR A 290 15.68 9.14 -10.67
CA THR A 290 15.06 9.00 -11.98
C THR A 290 13.87 8.04 -11.89
N ARG A 291 13.01 8.00 -12.91
CA ARG A 291 11.94 7.01 -12.97
C ARG A 291 12.48 5.59 -12.92
N GLU A 292 13.55 5.31 -13.64
CA GLU A 292 14.25 4.04 -13.61
C GLU A 292 14.72 3.64 -12.21
N GLN A 293 15.34 4.57 -11.48
CA GLN A 293 15.80 4.33 -10.12
C GLN A 293 14.63 4.10 -9.15
N ALA A 294 13.56 4.90 -9.27
CA ALA A 294 12.38 4.77 -8.42
C ALA A 294 11.67 3.45 -8.68
N THR A 295 11.18 3.20 -9.89
CA THR A 295 10.40 2.00 -10.21
C THR A 295 11.24 0.72 -10.11
N GLY A 296 12.52 0.78 -10.50
CA GLY A 296 13.43 -0.35 -10.42
C GLY A 296 13.80 -0.75 -8.99
N TRP A 297 13.95 0.19 -8.08
CA TRP A 297 14.53 -0.05 -6.75
C TRP A 297 13.63 0.33 -5.56
N ASP A 298 12.40 0.81 -5.75
CA ASP A 298 11.47 0.97 -4.62
C ASP A 298 11.15 -0.37 -3.96
N PRO A 299 10.82 -0.41 -2.67
CA PRO A 299 10.31 -1.64 -2.06
C PRO A 299 9.02 -2.08 -2.73
N LYS A 300 8.78 -3.38 -2.87
CA LYS A 300 7.63 -3.93 -3.59
C LYS A 300 6.52 -4.39 -2.65
N GLY A 301 5.27 -4.29 -3.07
CA GLY A 301 4.20 -5.10 -2.52
C GLY A 301 4.50 -6.58 -2.79
N PRO A 302 4.37 -7.48 -1.79
CA PRO A 302 4.87 -8.85 -1.90
C PRO A 302 4.08 -9.72 -2.87
N ALA A 303 4.79 -10.57 -3.62
CA ALA A 303 4.17 -11.65 -4.39
C ALA A 303 3.77 -12.81 -3.49
N SER A 304 2.69 -13.50 -3.86
CA SER A 304 2.10 -14.57 -3.03
C SER A 304 1.23 -15.54 -3.84
N ILE A 305 0.97 -16.69 -3.24
CA ILE A 305 -0.07 -17.64 -3.62
C ILE A 305 -1.05 -17.80 -2.46
N HIS A 306 -2.28 -18.11 -2.78
CA HIS A 306 -3.34 -18.30 -1.79
C HIS A 306 -4.14 -19.55 -2.14
N ARG A 307 -4.31 -20.43 -1.16
CA ARG A 307 -5.09 -21.65 -1.30
C ARG A 307 -6.34 -21.56 -0.45
N ALA A 308 -7.47 -21.85 -1.05
CA ALA A 308 -8.75 -21.90 -0.36
C ALA A 308 -9.44 -23.22 -0.62
N ARG A 309 -10.10 -23.78 0.41
CA ARG A 309 -10.86 -25.03 0.34
C ARG A 309 -12.17 -24.90 1.11
N ALA A 310 -13.22 -25.48 0.58
CA ALA A 310 -14.49 -25.59 1.25
C ALA A 310 -15.00 -27.04 1.20
N ALA A 311 -15.42 -27.57 2.34
CA ALA A 311 -16.08 -28.85 2.46
C ALA A 311 -17.60 -28.64 2.44
N VAL A 312 -18.32 -29.39 1.58
CA VAL A 312 -19.77 -29.29 1.41
C VAL A 312 -20.38 -30.64 1.74
N ASP A 313 -21.44 -30.65 2.53
CA ASP A 313 -22.21 -31.87 2.87
C ASP A 313 -23.17 -32.29 1.75
N ALA A 314 -23.83 -33.41 1.91
CA ALA A 314 -24.81 -33.95 0.94
C ALA A 314 -26.06 -33.05 0.75
N ALA A 315 -26.34 -32.17 1.71
CA ALA A 315 -27.45 -31.21 1.64
C ALA A 315 -27.04 -29.86 0.98
N GLY A 316 -25.76 -29.69 0.61
CA GLY A 316 -25.25 -28.48 0.01
C GLY A 316 -24.84 -27.40 1.01
N ASN A 317 -24.66 -27.72 2.29
CA ASN A 317 -24.16 -26.78 3.28
C ASN A 317 -22.64 -26.78 3.32
N VAL A 318 -22.02 -25.59 3.45
CA VAL A 318 -20.60 -25.48 3.70
C VAL A 318 -20.31 -25.80 5.15
N ILE A 319 -19.69 -26.96 5.39
CA ILE A 319 -19.36 -27.47 6.73
C ILE A 319 -17.95 -27.14 7.20
N ALA A 320 -17.03 -26.79 6.27
CA ALA A 320 -15.72 -26.29 6.62
C ALA A 320 -15.19 -25.31 5.56
N TYR A 321 -14.36 -24.37 6.03
CA TYR A 321 -13.61 -23.42 5.21
C TYR A 321 -12.17 -23.34 5.70
N GLU A 322 -11.24 -23.50 4.79
CA GLU A 322 -9.81 -23.37 5.05
C GLU A 322 -9.17 -22.41 4.03
N PHE A 323 -8.29 -21.51 4.54
CA PHE A 323 -7.57 -20.56 3.71
C PHE A 323 -6.11 -20.46 4.19
N THR A 324 -5.16 -20.53 3.25
CA THR A 324 -3.75 -20.35 3.55
C THR A 324 -3.11 -19.43 2.51
N SER A 325 -2.50 -18.33 2.98
CA SER A 325 -1.60 -17.49 2.17
C SER A 325 -0.17 -17.99 2.30
N LYS A 326 0.60 -18.00 1.21
CA LYS A 326 2.05 -18.22 1.23
C LYS A 326 2.75 -17.22 0.32
N GLY A 327 3.73 -16.47 0.83
CA GLY A 327 4.40 -15.46 0.03
C GLY A 327 5.58 -14.78 0.72
N PHE A 328 6.17 -13.80 0.02
CA PHE A 328 7.20 -12.97 0.62
C PHE A 328 6.61 -12.11 1.75
N SER A 329 7.41 -11.83 2.76
CA SER A 329 6.96 -11.02 3.88
C SER A 329 6.53 -9.62 3.40
N ARG A 330 5.44 -9.07 3.96
CA ARG A 330 5.07 -7.66 3.73
C ARG A 330 5.99 -6.66 4.46
N ILE A 331 6.94 -7.17 5.22
CA ILE A 331 7.89 -6.42 6.06
C ILE A 331 9.30 -7.03 5.98
N ASP A 332 9.80 -7.30 4.77
CA ASP A 332 11.22 -7.57 4.57
C ASP A 332 12.04 -6.37 5.02
N VAL A 333 11.63 -5.17 4.60
CA VAL A 333 12.03 -3.91 5.22
C VAL A 333 10.85 -3.34 6.00
N ASN A 334 11.15 -2.65 7.11
CA ASN A 334 10.12 -2.10 7.98
C ASN A 334 9.26 -1.07 7.23
N THR A 335 8.07 -0.80 7.76
CA THR A 335 7.12 0.22 7.26
C THR A 335 7.68 1.64 7.27
N ASN A 336 8.91 1.83 7.77
CA ASN A 336 9.60 3.11 7.86
C ASN A 336 11.12 2.88 7.75
N GLY A 337 11.85 3.91 7.34
CA GLY A 337 13.29 3.94 7.23
C GLY A 337 14.03 4.23 8.55
N GLY A 338 13.52 3.76 9.69
CA GLY A 338 14.05 4.08 11.01
C GLY A 338 15.39 3.43 11.38
N ALA A 339 15.93 2.54 10.53
CA ALA A 339 17.22 1.91 10.77
C ALA A 339 17.94 1.58 9.45
N PRO A 340 19.28 1.49 9.45
CA PRO A 340 20.05 1.16 8.22
C PRO A 340 19.60 -0.15 7.55
N LYS A 341 19.23 -1.16 8.31
CA LYS A 341 18.72 -2.45 7.80
C LYS A 341 17.39 -2.35 7.02
N ASP A 342 16.74 -1.19 7.06
CA ASP A 342 15.45 -0.94 6.40
C ASP A 342 15.61 0.00 5.18
N THR A 343 16.83 0.35 4.79
CA THR A 343 17.12 1.30 3.71
C THR A 343 18.16 0.78 2.73
N LEU A 344 18.08 1.23 1.47
CA LEU A 344 19.08 0.87 0.45
C LEU A 344 20.48 1.35 0.81
N ALA A 345 20.62 2.60 1.29
CA ALA A 345 21.90 3.13 1.74
C ALA A 345 22.56 2.23 2.80
N GLY A 346 21.77 1.77 3.77
CA GLY A 346 22.25 0.85 4.79
C GLY A 346 22.64 -0.51 4.22
N HIS A 347 21.82 -1.09 3.34
CA HIS A 347 22.10 -2.39 2.72
C HIS A 347 23.36 -2.35 1.84
N PHE A 348 23.54 -1.31 1.03
CA PHE A 348 24.75 -1.14 0.22
C PHE A 348 26.01 -0.91 1.08
N ARG A 349 25.85 -0.31 2.27
CA ARG A 349 26.95 -0.13 3.23
C ARG A 349 27.20 -1.36 4.13
N GLY A 350 26.49 -2.46 3.90
CA GLY A 350 26.72 -3.76 4.55
C GLY A 350 25.69 -4.18 5.61
N ALA A 351 24.62 -3.42 5.83
CA ALA A 351 23.53 -3.86 6.67
C ALA A 351 22.78 -5.01 6.00
N GLU A 352 22.55 -6.10 6.73
CA GLU A 352 21.77 -7.24 6.23
C GLU A 352 20.27 -6.94 6.23
N LEU A 353 19.58 -7.41 5.21
CA LEU A 353 18.13 -7.45 5.18
C LEU A 353 17.63 -8.50 6.17
N LYS A 354 16.92 -8.06 7.22
CA LYS A 354 16.36 -8.94 8.25
C LYS A 354 14.84 -8.85 8.23
N SER A 355 14.22 -9.73 7.43
CA SER A 355 12.76 -9.81 7.37
C SER A 355 12.14 -10.05 8.75
N ALA A 356 11.09 -9.31 9.07
CA ALA A 356 10.31 -9.51 10.30
C ALA A 356 9.22 -10.59 10.15
N ASP A 357 9.14 -11.26 8.99
CA ASP A 357 8.24 -12.36 8.69
C ASP A 357 6.77 -12.08 9.07
N GLY A 358 6.11 -11.24 8.30
CA GLY A 358 4.70 -10.92 8.45
C GLY A 358 3.94 -11.04 7.14
N PHE A 359 2.76 -11.63 7.18
CA PHE A 359 1.81 -11.66 6.08
C PHE A 359 0.41 -11.33 6.60
N GLY A 360 -0.66 -12.02 6.17
CA GLY A 360 -2.00 -11.84 6.67
C GLY A 360 -2.98 -12.87 6.12
N VAL A 361 -4.17 -12.84 6.69
CA VAL A 361 -5.33 -13.65 6.30
C VAL A 361 -6.48 -12.74 5.93
N PRO A 362 -7.52 -13.26 5.26
CA PRO A 362 -8.75 -12.52 5.01
C PRO A 362 -9.37 -11.98 6.30
N ALA A 363 -9.92 -10.78 6.22
CA ALA A 363 -10.62 -10.12 7.31
C ALA A 363 -12.10 -9.94 6.91
N GLU A 364 -12.80 -11.05 6.83
CA GLU A 364 -14.25 -11.13 6.67
C GLU A 364 -14.85 -11.81 7.89
N SER A 365 -16.13 -11.50 8.17
CA SER A 365 -16.88 -12.08 9.29
C SER A 365 -17.69 -13.32 8.91
N TYR A 366 -17.32 -14.02 7.84
CA TYR A 366 -18.02 -15.28 7.50
C TYR A 366 -17.94 -16.30 8.63
N GLU A 367 -19.09 -16.82 9.01
CA GLU A 367 -19.23 -17.87 9.99
C GLU A 367 -19.42 -19.23 9.32
N PHE A 368 -18.48 -20.13 9.59
CA PHE A 368 -18.53 -21.52 9.20
C PHE A 368 -18.37 -22.39 10.45
N ALA A 369 -19.03 -23.55 10.48
CA ALA A 369 -18.98 -24.47 11.62
C ALA A 369 -17.54 -24.93 11.92
N ASN A 370 -16.72 -25.08 10.87
CA ASN A 370 -15.30 -25.39 11.00
C ASN A 370 -14.51 -24.41 10.11
N LYS A 371 -13.56 -23.66 10.69
CA LYS A 371 -12.82 -22.61 9.97
C LYS A 371 -11.37 -22.53 10.43
N ARG A 372 -10.46 -22.56 9.46
CA ARG A 372 -9.01 -22.35 9.67
C ARG A 372 -8.48 -21.33 8.68
N LEU A 373 -7.84 -20.29 9.17
CA LEU A 373 -7.12 -19.29 8.36
C LEU A 373 -5.65 -19.32 8.76
N ALA A 374 -4.75 -19.37 7.79
CA ALA A 374 -3.30 -19.37 8.06
C ALA A 374 -2.54 -18.50 7.05
N TRP A 375 -1.36 -18.08 7.44
CA TRP A 375 -0.41 -17.49 6.51
C TRP A 375 1.01 -18.03 6.74
N GLU A 376 1.80 -18.01 5.69
CA GLU A 376 3.18 -18.49 5.66
C GLU A 376 4.07 -17.46 4.94
N THR A 377 5.29 -17.25 5.45
CA THR A 377 6.31 -16.47 4.76
C THR A 377 7.40 -17.38 4.21
N VAL A 378 7.99 -16.94 3.09
CA VAL A 378 9.15 -17.56 2.46
C VAL A 378 10.37 -16.64 2.58
N PRO A 379 11.61 -17.15 2.45
CA PRO A 379 12.82 -16.32 2.46
C PRO A 379 12.79 -15.25 1.37
N PRO A 380 13.34 -14.03 1.59
CA PRO A 380 13.56 -13.08 0.54
C PRO A 380 14.50 -13.66 -0.53
N LEU A 381 14.29 -13.29 -1.79
CA LEU A 381 15.11 -13.77 -2.91
C LEU A 381 16.57 -13.35 -2.79
N LEU A 382 16.84 -12.25 -2.12
CA LEU A 382 18.19 -11.74 -1.88
C LEU A 382 18.22 -11.01 -0.54
N ALA A 383 19.06 -11.45 0.40
CA ALA A 383 19.21 -10.88 1.75
C ALA A 383 20.21 -9.71 1.83
N ARG A 384 20.29 -8.91 0.78
CA ARG A 384 21.15 -7.72 0.65
C ARG A 384 20.33 -6.58 0.04
N ALA A 385 20.99 -5.55 -0.49
CA ALA A 385 20.34 -4.54 -1.31
C ALA A 385 19.62 -5.23 -2.49
N SER A 386 18.31 -5.35 -2.39
CA SER A 386 17.48 -6.07 -3.36
C SER A 386 16.45 -5.12 -3.99
N PRO A 387 16.29 -5.11 -5.30
CA PRO A 387 15.21 -4.41 -5.98
C PRO A 387 13.84 -5.09 -5.78
N LEU A 388 13.84 -6.37 -5.33
CA LEU A 388 12.62 -7.13 -5.02
C LEU A 388 12.38 -7.28 -3.51
N ARG A 389 13.06 -6.46 -2.66
CA ARG A 389 12.71 -6.41 -1.23
C ARG A 389 11.28 -5.92 -1.07
N SER A 390 10.54 -6.52 -0.18
CA SER A 390 9.12 -6.22 -0.02
C SER A 390 8.83 -5.37 1.21
N ALA A 391 7.79 -4.56 1.10
CA ALA A 391 7.30 -3.68 2.15
C ALA A 391 5.79 -3.41 1.99
N HIS A 392 5.26 -2.60 2.88
CA HIS A 392 3.87 -2.18 2.84
C HIS A 392 3.55 -1.37 1.58
N LEU A 393 2.69 -1.89 0.73
CA LEU A 393 1.96 -1.18 -0.31
C LEU A 393 0.50 -1.05 0.14
N ARG A 394 -0.17 0.05 -0.16
CA ARG A 394 -1.50 0.44 0.34
C ARG A 394 -2.41 -0.74 0.65
N ASP A 395 -2.91 -0.81 1.88
CA ASP A 395 -3.61 -1.94 2.49
C ASP A 395 -2.76 -3.22 2.48
N PRO A 396 -1.65 -3.28 3.25
CA PRO A 396 -0.65 -4.34 3.15
C PRO A 396 -1.25 -5.73 3.24
N VAL A 397 -1.10 -6.49 2.13
CA VAL A 397 -1.65 -7.79 1.77
C VAL A 397 -3.17 -7.91 1.73
N GLY A 398 -3.92 -6.84 2.02
CA GLY A 398 -5.38 -6.86 1.95
C GLY A 398 -5.91 -7.22 0.55
N PRO A 399 -5.52 -6.52 -0.53
CA PRO A 399 -5.93 -6.85 -1.88
C PRO A 399 -5.59 -8.28 -2.30
N GLN A 400 -4.38 -8.78 -1.93
CA GLN A 400 -3.93 -10.13 -2.25
C GLN A 400 -4.85 -11.19 -1.61
N VAL A 401 -5.05 -11.10 -0.29
CA VAL A 401 -5.82 -12.12 0.43
C VAL A 401 -7.30 -12.07 0.10
N HIS A 402 -7.87 -10.86 -0.13
CA HIS A 402 -9.30 -10.75 -0.45
C HIS A 402 -9.60 -11.02 -1.92
N PHE A 403 -8.65 -10.79 -2.83
CA PHE A 403 -8.77 -11.32 -4.19
C PHE A 403 -9.03 -12.82 -4.16
N ALA A 404 -8.25 -13.56 -3.39
CA ALA A 404 -8.39 -15.00 -3.30
C ALA A 404 -9.64 -15.42 -2.52
N SER A 405 -9.85 -14.89 -1.30
CA SER A 405 -10.95 -15.32 -0.44
C SER A 405 -12.31 -14.98 -1.01
N GLU A 406 -12.52 -13.75 -1.49
CA GLU A 406 -13.79 -13.28 -2.02
C GLU A 406 -14.11 -13.85 -3.42
N SER A 407 -13.08 -14.13 -4.24
CA SER A 407 -13.28 -14.91 -5.48
C SER A 407 -13.66 -16.36 -5.15
N PHE A 408 -13.02 -16.96 -4.13
CA PHE A 408 -13.33 -18.32 -3.74
C PHE A 408 -14.73 -18.46 -3.11
N ILE A 409 -15.15 -17.52 -2.28
CA ILE A 409 -16.52 -17.44 -1.75
C ILE A 409 -17.55 -17.39 -2.89
N ASP A 410 -17.26 -16.65 -3.94
CA ASP A 410 -18.11 -16.60 -5.15
C ASP A 410 -18.07 -17.91 -5.95
N GLU A 411 -16.91 -18.59 -6.02
CA GLU A 411 -16.80 -19.92 -6.63
C GLU A 411 -17.66 -20.96 -5.89
N VAL A 412 -17.67 -20.92 -4.56
CA VAL A 412 -18.50 -21.80 -3.74
C VAL A 412 -19.99 -21.50 -3.98
N ALA A 413 -20.38 -20.22 -3.99
CA ALA A 413 -21.77 -19.83 -4.29
C ALA A 413 -22.23 -20.34 -5.67
N ALA A 414 -21.39 -20.17 -6.70
CA ALA A 414 -21.67 -20.66 -8.05
C ALA A 414 -21.77 -22.20 -8.12
N ALA A 415 -20.87 -22.90 -7.42
CA ALA A 415 -20.87 -24.36 -7.34
C ALA A 415 -22.13 -24.94 -6.66
N LEU A 416 -22.76 -24.14 -5.82
CA LEU A 416 -24.04 -24.45 -5.15
C LEU A 416 -25.25 -23.86 -5.86
N ALA A 417 -25.09 -23.25 -7.03
CA ALA A 417 -26.12 -22.58 -7.81
C ALA A 417 -26.89 -21.51 -7.00
N LEU A 418 -26.20 -20.78 -6.13
CA LEU A 418 -26.74 -19.70 -5.30
C LEU A 418 -26.36 -18.33 -5.85
N ASP A 419 -27.22 -17.34 -5.60
CA ASP A 419 -26.88 -15.94 -5.80
C ASP A 419 -25.69 -15.55 -4.90
N PRO A 420 -24.67 -14.84 -5.41
CA PRO A 420 -23.48 -14.52 -4.65
C PRO A 420 -23.72 -13.60 -3.44
N ILE A 421 -24.76 -12.75 -3.46
CA ILE A 421 -25.15 -11.93 -2.31
C ILE A 421 -25.91 -12.77 -1.29
N GLU A 422 -26.85 -13.58 -1.75
CA GLU A 422 -27.60 -14.49 -0.88
C GLU A 422 -26.65 -15.43 -0.13
N PHE A 423 -25.67 -16.01 -0.83
CA PHE A 423 -24.66 -16.87 -0.20
C PHE A 423 -23.89 -16.14 0.90
N ARG A 424 -23.42 -14.90 0.64
CA ARG A 424 -22.72 -14.10 1.65
C ARG A 424 -23.59 -13.81 2.85
N LEU A 425 -24.83 -13.37 2.63
CA LEU A 425 -25.77 -13.06 3.72
C LEU A 425 -26.18 -14.26 4.58
N ARG A 426 -26.09 -15.50 4.06
CA ARG A 426 -26.29 -16.72 4.86
C ARG A 426 -25.17 -16.92 5.88
N HIS A 427 -23.95 -16.48 5.57
CA HIS A 427 -22.74 -16.72 6.35
C HIS A 427 -22.21 -15.49 7.10
N VAL A 428 -22.84 -14.34 6.95
CA VAL A 428 -22.48 -13.09 7.67
C VAL A 428 -23.61 -12.72 8.63
N LYS A 429 -23.27 -12.53 9.91
CA LYS A 429 -24.27 -12.21 10.94
C LYS A 429 -24.09 -10.86 11.62
N ASP A 430 -22.87 -10.26 11.56
CA ASP A 430 -22.63 -8.91 12.08
C ASP A 430 -23.56 -7.91 11.35
N PRO A 431 -24.41 -7.16 12.08
CA PRO A 431 -25.40 -6.28 11.45
C PRO A 431 -24.78 -5.20 10.55
N ARG A 432 -23.57 -4.72 10.88
CA ARG A 432 -22.87 -3.71 10.06
C ARG A 432 -22.34 -4.30 8.76
N ASP A 433 -21.89 -5.55 8.79
CA ASP A 433 -21.45 -6.28 7.59
C ASP A 433 -22.63 -6.56 6.67
N VAL A 434 -23.75 -7.02 7.24
CA VAL A 434 -25.00 -7.20 6.51
C VAL A 434 -25.47 -5.88 5.89
N ALA A 435 -25.35 -4.77 6.63
CA ALA A 435 -25.78 -3.45 6.16
C ALA A 435 -24.98 -2.97 4.94
N VAL A 436 -23.64 -3.09 4.92
CA VAL A 436 -22.84 -2.67 3.76
C VAL A 436 -23.11 -3.54 2.53
N ILE A 437 -23.29 -4.87 2.70
CA ILE A 437 -23.61 -5.76 1.58
C ILE A 437 -24.98 -5.39 0.98
N LYS A 438 -26.00 -5.20 1.81
CA LYS A 438 -27.34 -4.81 1.37
C LYS A 438 -27.38 -3.43 0.73
N ALA A 439 -26.69 -2.44 1.33
CA ALA A 439 -26.65 -1.08 0.79
C ALA A 439 -25.96 -1.01 -0.59
N ALA A 440 -24.90 -1.78 -0.80
CA ALA A 440 -24.26 -1.90 -2.11
C ALA A 440 -25.22 -2.57 -3.11
N ALA A 441 -25.90 -3.65 -2.72
CA ALA A 441 -26.86 -4.37 -3.57
C ALA A 441 -28.05 -3.50 -3.97
N GLU A 442 -28.64 -2.78 -3.02
CA GLU A 442 -29.76 -1.87 -3.28
C GLU A 442 -29.35 -0.73 -4.23
N LYS A 443 -28.22 -0.07 -3.95
CA LYS A 443 -27.72 1.04 -4.77
C LYS A 443 -27.34 0.60 -6.18
N ALA A 444 -26.81 -0.62 -6.37
CA ALA A 444 -26.49 -1.20 -7.66
C ALA A 444 -27.71 -1.81 -8.38
N ALA A 445 -28.91 -1.73 -7.80
CA ALA A 445 -30.13 -2.42 -8.27
C ALA A 445 -29.84 -3.90 -8.61
N TRP A 446 -29.25 -4.64 -7.65
CA TRP A 446 -28.86 -6.03 -7.83
C TRP A 446 -30.09 -6.91 -8.08
N GLN A 447 -30.02 -7.72 -9.12
CA GLN A 447 -31.04 -8.74 -9.42
C GLN A 447 -30.47 -10.10 -9.01
N ALA A 448 -31.11 -10.72 -8.03
CA ALA A 448 -30.67 -12.00 -7.49
C ALA A 448 -30.76 -13.11 -8.54
N ARG A 449 -29.65 -13.77 -8.78
CA ARG A 449 -29.51 -14.96 -9.64
C ARG A 449 -28.14 -15.61 -9.43
N PRO A 450 -28.01 -16.91 -9.68
CA PRO A 450 -26.69 -17.53 -9.76
C PRO A 450 -25.81 -16.94 -10.88
N SER A 451 -24.50 -16.98 -10.67
CA SER A 451 -23.48 -16.73 -11.70
C SER A 451 -22.95 -18.09 -12.24
N PRO A 452 -22.51 -18.19 -13.51
CA PRO A 452 -22.45 -17.14 -14.51
C PRO A 452 -23.79 -16.92 -15.23
N ARG A 453 -23.90 -15.79 -15.92
CA ARG A 453 -24.98 -15.54 -16.88
C ARG A 453 -24.87 -16.50 -18.06
N LYS A 454 -26.03 -17.02 -18.51
CA LYS A 454 -26.09 -18.00 -19.62
C LYS A 454 -26.58 -17.39 -20.93
N ASP A 455 -26.99 -16.13 -20.90
CA ASP A 455 -27.66 -15.41 -22.00
C ASP A 455 -26.72 -14.60 -22.90
N GLN A 456 -25.39 -14.68 -22.68
CA GLN A 456 -24.41 -13.88 -23.39
C GLN A 456 -23.56 -14.70 -24.36
N THR A 457 -23.81 -14.50 -25.66
CA THR A 457 -23.12 -15.21 -26.76
C THR A 457 -22.32 -14.29 -27.70
N GLY A 458 -22.37 -12.97 -27.48
CA GLY A 458 -21.72 -11.99 -28.34
C GLY A 458 -20.19 -11.89 -28.18
N ALA A 459 -19.55 -11.16 -29.10
CA ALA A 459 -18.12 -10.83 -29.02
C ALA A 459 -17.80 -9.95 -27.79
N LYS A 460 -18.73 -9.09 -27.42
CA LYS A 460 -18.67 -8.30 -26.19
C LYS A 460 -19.71 -8.81 -25.19
N VAL A 461 -19.27 -8.99 -23.97
CA VAL A 461 -20.12 -9.49 -22.89
C VAL A 461 -19.95 -8.62 -21.65
N SER A 462 -20.97 -8.56 -20.82
CA SER A 462 -20.97 -7.76 -19.58
C SER A 462 -21.30 -8.63 -18.38
N GLY A 463 -20.69 -8.35 -17.25
CA GLY A 463 -20.97 -9.02 -15.99
C GLY A 463 -20.85 -8.10 -14.80
N ARG A 464 -21.36 -8.57 -13.68
CA ARG A 464 -21.24 -7.87 -12.41
C ARG A 464 -20.84 -8.84 -11.29
N GLY A 465 -19.99 -8.35 -10.39
CA GLY A 465 -19.49 -9.15 -9.28
C GLY A 465 -19.44 -8.35 -7.99
N ILE A 466 -19.67 -9.02 -6.89
CA ILE A 466 -19.58 -8.46 -5.55
C ILE A 466 -18.38 -9.02 -4.80
N ALA A 467 -17.78 -8.20 -3.96
CA ALA A 467 -16.85 -8.61 -2.92
C ALA A 467 -17.02 -7.74 -1.68
N TYR A 468 -16.66 -8.29 -0.52
CA TYR A 468 -16.84 -7.67 0.78
C TYR A 468 -15.57 -7.84 1.63
N SER A 469 -15.29 -6.89 2.51
CA SER A 469 -14.15 -6.99 3.43
C SER A 469 -14.28 -6.08 4.65
N GLN A 470 -13.46 -6.37 5.66
CA GLN A 470 -13.26 -5.52 6.83
C GLN A 470 -11.79 -5.08 6.94
N ARG A 471 -11.57 -3.93 7.60
CA ARG A 471 -10.25 -3.49 8.06
C ARG A 471 -10.38 -2.59 9.28
N ASN A 472 -9.76 -2.98 10.39
CA ASN A 472 -9.69 -2.17 11.63
C ASN A 472 -11.04 -1.57 12.06
N GLY A 473 -12.12 -2.33 11.94
CA GLY A 473 -13.47 -1.87 12.30
C GLY A 473 -14.24 -1.14 11.18
N THR A 474 -13.61 -0.84 10.05
CA THR A 474 -14.28 -0.37 8.83
C THR A 474 -14.78 -1.55 8.01
N ARG A 475 -15.96 -1.44 7.43
CA ARG A 475 -16.58 -2.43 6.55
C ARG A 475 -16.79 -1.83 5.17
N CYS A 476 -16.62 -2.65 4.15
CA CYS A 476 -16.78 -2.20 2.77
C CYS A 476 -17.30 -3.33 1.88
N ALA A 477 -18.34 -3.06 1.10
CA ALA A 477 -18.80 -3.92 0.02
C ALA A 477 -18.69 -3.20 -1.31
N VAL A 478 -18.19 -3.89 -2.33
CA VAL A 478 -17.94 -3.35 -3.67
C VAL A 478 -18.64 -4.24 -4.69
N ILE A 479 -19.45 -3.62 -5.55
CA ILE A 479 -19.99 -4.26 -6.75
C ILE A 479 -19.31 -3.61 -7.95
N ALA A 480 -18.70 -4.43 -8.80
CA ALA A 480 -18.09 -4.03 -10.07
C ALA A 480 -18.98 -4.47 -11.24
N GLU A 481 -19.12 -3.58 -12.23
CA GLU A 481 -19.72 -3.87 -13.53
C GLU A 481 -18.63 -3.76 -14.60
N VAL A 482 -18.45 -4.81 -15.39
CA VAL A 482 -17.39 -4.90 -16.41
C VAL A 482 -17.95 -5.23 -17.78
N ASP A 483 -17.29 -4.69 -18.80
CA ASP A 483 -17.43 -5.15 -20.19
C ASP A 483 -16.15 -5.87 -20.62
N ILE A 484 -16.31 -6.94 -21.40
CA ILE A 484 -15.20 -7.76 -21.88
C ILE A 484 -15.34 -7.96 -23.37
N ASP A 485 -14.29 -7.66 -24.11
CA ASP A 485 -14.16 -8.05 -25.51
C ASP A 485 -13.45 -9.41 -25.57
N ARG A 486 -14.17 -10.44 -25.98
CA ARG A 486 -13.66 -11.83 -26.00
C ARG A 486 -12.52 -12.01 -27.00
N ALA A 487 -12.50 -11.24 -28.09
CA ALA A 487 -11.49 -11.38 -29.14
C ALA A 487 -10.15 -10.80 -28.74
N SER A 488 -10.15 -9.65 -28.07
CA SER A 488 -8.94 -8.98 -27.62
C SER A 488 -8.54 -9.39 -26.18
N GLY A 489 -9.49 -9.84 -25.36
CA GLY A 489 -9.30 -10.06 -23.92
C GLY A 489 -9.36 -8.76 -23.11
N GLN A 490 -9.66 -7.62 -23.72
CA GLN A 490 -9.72 -6.35 -23.02
C GLN A 490 -10.91 -6.30 -22.06
N ILE A 491 -10.65 -5.86 -20.85
CA ILE A 491 -11.65 -5.62 -19.81
C ILE A 491 -11.77 -4.12 -19.60
N TRP A 492 -12.99 -3.65 -19.55
CA TRP A 492 -13.29 -2.31 -19.07
C TRP A 492 -14.14 -2.39 -17.81
N ALA A 493 -13.58 -1.95 -16.69
CA ALA A 493 -14.29 -1.83 -15.43
C ALA A 493 -15.13 -0.54 -15.44
N ARG A 494 -16.38 -0.65 -15.89
CA ARG A 494 -17.27 0.48 -16.21
C ARG A 494 -17.72 1.26 -14.99
N LYS A 495 -18.24 0.52 -14.02
CA LYS A 495 -18.93 1.13 -12.87
C LYS A 495 -18.61 0.39 -11.58
N PHE A 496 -18.49 1.14 -10.51
CA PHE A 496 -18.40 0.61 -9.15
C PHE A 496 -19.48 1.20 -8.26
N THR A 497 -20.12 0.33 -7.48
CA THR A 497 -21.00 0.72 -6.38
C THR A 497 -20.35 0.27 -5.08
N VAL A 498 -20.08 1.22 -4.19
CA VAL A 498 -19.35 1.00 -2.95
C VAL A 498 -20.18 1.41 -1.76
N ALA A 499 -20.48 0.49 -0.85
CA ALA A 499 -20.99 0.83 0.47
C ALA A 499 -19.85 0.80 1.49
N HIS A 500 -19.75 1.85 2.30
CA HIS A 500 -18.64 2.07 3.22
C HIS A 500 -19.15 2.50 4.58
N ASP A 501 -18.75 1.77 5.63
CA ASP A 501 -19.04 2.05 7.03
C ASP A 501 -17.72 2.14 7.81
N CYS A 502 -17.34 3.33 8.22
CA CYS A 502 -16.16 3.59 9.05
C CYS A 502 -16.51 4.12 10.45
N GLY A 503 -17.70 3.83 10.97
CA GLY A 503 -18.21 4.42 12.20
C GLY A 503 -18.66 5.86 11.99
N GLN A 504 -18.27 6.78 12.87
CA GLN A 504 -18.59 8.20 12.73
C GLN A 504 -17.92 8.80 11.48
N ILE A 505 -18.70 9.42 10.62
CA ILE A 505 -18.21 10.16 9.46
C ILE A 505 -17.67 11.52 9.91
N ILE A 506 -16.37 11.75 9.69
CA ILE A 506 -15.72 13.03 10.03
C ILE A 506 -15.87 14.05 8.90
N ASN A 507 -15.59 13.65 7.66
CA ASN A 507 -15.76 14.48 6.46
C ASN A 507 -16.27 13.63 5.30
N PRO A 508 -17.55 13.74 4.92
CA PRO A 508 -18.14 12.88 3.88
C PRO A 508 -17.52 13.11 2.48
N VAL A 509 -17.07 14.32 2.16
CA VAL A 509 -16.38 14.61 0.89
C VAL A 509 -15.00 13.96 0.87
N GLY A 510 -14.23 14.09 1.96
CA GLY A 510 -12.92 13.46 2.08
C GLY A 510 -12.98 11.93 2.00
N ILE A 511 -14.00 11.31 2.63
CA ILE A 511 -14.20 9.86 2.55
C ILE A 511 -14.53 9.44 1.11
N ARG A 512 -15.44 10.16 0.43
CA ARG A 512 -15.83 9.86 -0.95
C ARG A 512 -14.61 9.87 -1.88
N HIS A 513 -13.81 10.93 -1.87
CA HIS A 513 -12.59 11.03 -2.68
C HIS A 513 -11.57 9.93 -2.32
N THR A 514 -11.48 9.55 -1.05
CA THR A 514 -10.60 8.47 -0.61
C THR A 514 -11.07 7.12 -1.15
N VAL A 515 -12.37 6.85 -1.13
CA VAL A 515 -12.98 5.64 -1.71
C VAL A 515 -12.76 5.60 -3.22
N GLU A 516 -13.05 6.69 -3.93
CA GLU A 516 -12.82 6.82 -5.37
C GLU A 516 -11.35 6.52 -5.73
N GLY A 517 -10.39 7.13 -5.02
CA GLY A 517 -8.96 6.86 -5.19
C GLY A 517 -8.55 5.42 -4.88
N ASN A 518 -9.19 4.75 -3.93
CA ASN A 518 -9.00 3.32 -3.66
C ASN A 518 -9.49 2.46 -4.82
N ILE A 519 -10.66 2.77 -5.38
CA ILE A 519 -11.23 2.01 -6.51
C ILE A 519 -10.33 2.15 -7.75
N VAL A 520 -9.98 3.38 -8.13
CA VAL A 520 -9.10 3.64 -9.29
C VAL A 520 -7.76 2.91 -9.15
N GLN A 521 -7.09 3.03 -7.99
CA GLN A 521 -5.85 2.30 -7.75
C GLN A 521 -6.06 0.78 -7.73
N GLY A 522 -7.17 0.30 -7.19
CA GLY A 522 -7.53 -1.11 -7.19
C GLY A 522 -7.74 -1.67 -8.59
N VAL A 523 -8.39 -0.92 -9.47
CA VAL A 523 -8.56 -1.27 -10.90
C VAL A 523 -7.20 -1.35 -11.58
N SER A 524 -6.33 -0.34 -11.40
CA SER A 524 -4.98 -0.33 -11.96
C SER A 524 -4.19 -1.58 -11.53
N ARG A 525 -4.14 -1.86 -10.24
CA ARG A 525 -3.44 -3.02 -9.67
C ARG A 525 -4.00 -4.36 -10.17
N THR A 526 -5.28 -4.39 -10.48
CA THR A 526 -5.96 -5.63 -10.93
C THR A 526 -5.77 -5.89 -12.42
N LEU A 527 -5.78 -4.85 -13.26
CA LEU A 527 -5.78 -5.02 -14.71
C LEU A 527 -4.38 -4.91 -15.33
N TRP A 528 -3.46 -4.12 -14.74
CA TRP A 528 -2.22 -3.73 -15.38
C TRP A 528 -0.94 -4.04 -14.59
N GLU A 529 -0.94 -3.83 -13.28
CA GLU A 529 0.28 -3.71 -12.51
C GLU A 529 0.93 -5.06 -12.16
N GLU A 530 2.11 -5.30 -12.71
CA GLU A 530 2.98 -6.44 -12.37
C GLU A 530 4.44 -6.03 -12.56
N VAL A 531 5.25 -6.16 -11.52
CA VAL A 531 6.70 -5.94 -11.61
C VAL A 531 7.31 -7.03 -12.48
N LYS A 532 7.96 -6.62 -13.57
CA LYS A 532 8.76 -7.49 -14.43
C LYS A 532 10.20 -7.52 -13.93
N PHE A 533 10.81 -8.69 -13.98
CA PHE A 533 12.20 -8.90 -13.60
C PHE A 533 12.79 -10.09 -14.36
N ASP A 534 14.11 -10.11 -14.49
CA ASP A 534 14.88 -11.24 -15.00
C ASP A 534 15.73 -11.87 -13.88
N ALA A 535 16.63 -12.75 -14.23
CA ALA A 535 17.51 -13.39 -13.27
C ALA A 535 18.46 -12.37 -12.57
N LYS A 536 18.67 -11.18 -13.14
CA LYS A 536 19.66 -10.20 -12.70
C LYS A 536 19.03 -9.06 -11.89
N ASN A 537 17.89 -8.50 -12.37
CA ASN A 537 17.33 -7.27 -11.81
C ASN A 537 15.84 -7.11 -12.17
N VAL A 538 15.21 -6.08 -11.60
CA VAL A 538 13.90 -5.58 -12.04
C VAL A 538 14.05 -4.93 -13.41
N THR A 539 13.14 -5.26 -14.33
CA THR A 539 13.06 -4.71 -15.70
C THR A 539 11.89 -3.76 -15.89
N SER A 540 11.01 -3.64 -14.90
CA SER A 540 9.98 -2.60 -14.82
C SER A 540 10.61 -1.30 -14.32
N ILE A 541 11.02 -0.42 -15.25
CA ILE A 541 11.81 0.78 -14.96
C ILE A 541 11.14 2.09 -15.41
N ASP A 542 10.05 1.99 -16.14
CA ASP A 542 9.29 3.12 -16.68
C ASP A 542 7.81 2.77 -16.84
N TRP A 543 7.01 3.72 -17.32
CA TRP A 543 5.57 3.51 -17.53
C TRP A 543 5.22 2.57 -18.69
N MET A 544 6.17 2.27 -19.59
CA MET A 544 5.98 1.29 -20.66
C MET A 544 6.17 -0.13 -20.14
N SER A 545 7.17 -0.34 -19.29
CA SER A 545 7.50 -1.64 -18.70
C SER A 545 6.71 -1.94 -17.41
N TYR A 546 6.12 -0.90 -16.79
CA TYR A 546 5.17 -0.98 -15.68
C TYR A 546 3.95 -0.14 -15.97
N PRO A 547 3.05 -0.62 -16.83
CA PRO A 547 1.83 0.12 -17.16
C PRO A 547 0.91 0.25 -15.95
N ILE A 548 0.27 1.42 -15.86
CA ILE A 548 -0.79 1.72 -14.90
C ILE A 548 -2.06 2.10 -15.66
N LEU A 549 -3.18 2.18 -14.96
CA LEU A 549 -4.45 2.59 -15.54
C LEU A 549 -4.35 3.98 -16.18
N ASP A 550 -4.76 4.09 -17.44
CA ASP A 550 -4.86 5.36 -18.16
C ASP A 550 -6.18 6.07 -17.84
N ILE A 551 -6.23 7.39 -18.06
CA ILE A 551 -7.44 8.20 -17.82
C ILE A 551 -8.62 7.74 -18.67
N THR A 552 -8.37 7.21 -19.87
CA THR A 552 -9.39 6.71 -20.78
C THR A 552 -9.99 5.37 -20.39
N GLU A 553 -9.33 4.64 -19.45
CA GLU A 553 -9.73 3.32 -18.95
C GLU A 553 -10.33 3.39 -17.56
N THR A 554 -10.37 4.59 -16.95
CA THR A 554 -10.97 4.76 -15.62
C THR A 554 -12.46 4.43 -15.64
N PRO A 555 -13.03 3.99 -14.51
CA PRO A 555 -14.47 3.78 -14.39
C PRO A 555 -15.27 5.04 -14.75
N GLU A 556 -16.35 4.85 -15.50
CA GLU A 556 -17.28 5.93 -15.87
C GLU A 556 -18.00 6.49 -14.64
N ALA A 557 -18.23 5.64 -13.64
CA ALA A 557 -18.88 6.02 -12.39
C ALA A 557 -18.38 5.23 -11.19
N ILE A 558 -18.22 5.93 -10.08
CA ILE A 558 -17.97 5.33 -8.76
C ILE A 558 -19.04 5.89 -7.81
N GLU A 559 -20.06 5.09 -7.54
CA GLU A 559 -21.17 5.47 -6.65
C GLU A 559 -20.85 5.03 -5.22
N VAL A 560 -20.82 5.98 -4.29
CA VAL A 560 -20.45 5.73 -2.90
C VAL A 560 -21.65 5.94 -1.97
N VAL A 561 -22.02 4.89 -1.24
CA VAL A 561 -22.99 4.92 -0.14
C VAL A 561 -22.22 4.95 1.18
N LEU A 562 -22.36 6.03 1.93
CA LEU A 562 -21.74 6.19 3.25
C LEU A 562 -22.76 5.84 4.34
N ILE A 563 -22.42 4.86 5.18
CA ILE A 563 -23.22 4.49 6.35
C ILE A 563 -22.59 5.18 7.55
N ASN A 564 -23.36 6.04 8.25
CA ASN A 564 -22.86 6.82 9.36
C ASN A 564 -23.35 6.26 10.69
N HIS A 565 -22.43 6.00 11.60
CA HIS A 565 -22.66 5.58 12.97
C HIS A 565 -22.04 6.58 13.94
N PRO A 566 -22.73 7.71 14.22
CA PRO A 566 -22.17 8.78 15.07
C PRO A 566 -21.91 8.35 16.52
N GLU A 567 -22.48 7.24 16.95
CA GLU A 567 -22.28 6.61 18.26
C GLU A 567 -20.99 5.76 18.33
N LEU A 568 -20.37 5.44 17.20
CA LEU A 568 -19.16 4.65 17.12
C LEU A 568 -17.93 5.52 16.84
N PRO A 569 -16.73 5.13 17.32
CA PRO A 569 -15.51 5.84 16.97
C PRO A 569 -15.22 5.73 15.45
N PRO A 570 -14.59 6.76 14.85
CA PRO A 570 -14.15 6.68 13.46
C PRO A 570 -13.00 5.67 13.32
N THR A 571 -13.06 4.82 12.31
CA THR A 571 -12.07 3.74 12.10
C THR A 571 -11.19 3.92 10.86
N GLY A 572 -11.42 5.01 10.11
CA GLY A 572 -10.61 5.40 8.95
C GLY A 572 -11.12 4.83 7.63
N ALA A 573 -10.76 5.49 6.54
CA ALA A 573 -11.22 5.19 5.18
C ALA A 573 -10.07 5.01 4.18
N GLY A 574 -8.82 5.22 4.60
CA GLY A 574 -7.65 5.33 3.70
C GLY A 574 -7.37 4.10 2.84
N GLU A 575 -7.77 2.92 3.29
CA GLU A 575 -7.37 1.64 2.68
C GLU A 575 -8.52 0.64 2.45
N PRO A 576 -9.60 0.60 3.26
CA PRO A 576 -10.51 -0.55 3.24
C PRO A 576 -11.16 -0.84 1.89
N SER A 577 -11.51 0.18 1.12
CA SER A 577 -12.24 0.01 -0.14
C SER A 577 -11.40 -0.47 -1.33
N ILE A 578 -10.04 -0.47 -1.24
CA ILE A 578 -9.21 -1.11 -2.27
C ILE A 578 -9.22 -2.63 -2.16
N ARG A 579 -9.46 -3.14 -0.95
CA ARG A 579 -9.35 -4.55 -0.58
C ARG A 579 -10.21 -5.49 -1.41
N PRO A 580 -11.51 -5.23 -1.63
CA PRO A 580 -12.40 -6.11 -2.39
C PRO A 580 -12.38 -5.89 -3.91
N VAL A 581 -11.66 -4.87 -4.44
CA VAL A 581 -11.77 -4.47 -5.85
C VAL A 581 -11.39 -5.60 -6.82
N ALA A 582 -10.26 -6.25 -6.61
CA ALA A 582 -9.79 -7.30 -7.51
C ALA A 582 -10.75 -8.50 -7.55
N ALA A 583 -11.31 -8.89 -6.41
CA ALA A 583 -12.31 -9.96 -6.36
C ALA A 583 -13.63 -9.55 -7.02
N ALA A 584 -14.10 -8.32 -6.80
CA ALA A 584 -15.31 -7.83 -7.45
C ALA A 584 -15.19 -7.87 -8.99
N ILE A 585 -14.03 -7.46 -9.54
CA ILE A 585 -13.74 -7.55 -10.98
C ILE A 585 -13.66 -9.02 -11.42
N ALA A 586 -12.94 -9.89 -10.69
CA ALA A 586 -12.82 -11.32 -11.02
C ALA A 586 -14.17 -12.03 -11.05
N ASN A 587 -15.05 -11.72 -10.08
CA ASN A 587 -16.40 -12.25 -10.02
C ASN A 587 -17.29 -11.72 -11.15
N ALA A 588 -17.10 -10.45 -11.54
CA ALA A 588 -17.78 -9.89 -12.71
C ALA A 588 -17.35 -10.54 -14.04
N ILE A 589 -16.05 -10.84 -14.18
CA ILE A 589 -15.52 -11.59 -15.34
C ILE A 589 -16.15 -12.98 -15.40
N PHE A 590 -16.21 -13.68 -14.28
CA PHE A 590 -16.86 -14.99 -14.22
C PHE A 590 -18.36 -14.89 -14.55
N ASP A 591 -19.04 -13.90 -14.03
CA ASP A 591 -20.46 -13.67 -14.33
C ASP A 591 -20.72 -13.47 -15.83
N ALA A 592 -19.82 -12.73 -16.52
CA ALA A 592 -19.92 -12.47 -17.94
C ALA A 592 -19.56 -13.68 -18.83
N THR A 593 -18.59 -14.49 -18.41
CA THR A 593 -17.89 -15.43 -19.30
C THR A 593 -18.00 -16.90 -18.90
N GLY A 594 -18.28 -17.16 -17.62
CA GLY A 594 -18.18 -18.49 -17.02
C GLY A 594 -16.74 -18.96 -16.73
N VAL A 595 -15.74 -18.11 -16.94
CA VAL A 595 -14.32 -18.45 -16.77
C VAL A 595 -13.77 -17.78 -15.51
N ARG A 596 -13.08 -18.56 -14.67
CA ARG A 596 -12.38 -18.06 -13.47
C ARG A 596 -10.92 -17.73 -13.81
N ILE A 597 -10.54 -16.47 -13.59
CA ILE A 597 -9.15 -16.02 -13.69
C ILE A 597 -8.60 -15.87 -12.27
N ARG A 598 -7.57 -16.68 -11.95
CA ARG A 598 -7.00 -16.78 -10.60
C ARG A 598 -5.60 -16.20 -10.48
N ARG A 599 -5.18 -15.37 -11.43
CA ARG A 599 -3.89 -14.69 -11.44
C ARG A 599 -4.04 -13.24 -11.87
N VAL A 600 -3.62 -12.32 -11.01
CA VAL A 600 -3.50 -10.87 -11.28
C VAL A 600 -2.16 -10.56 -11.97
N PRO A 601 -2.07 -9.55 -12.87
CA PRO A 601 -3.14 -8.73 -13.40
C PRO A 601 -3.94 -9.44 -14.50
N PHE A 602 -5.17 -8.98 -14.73
CA PHE A 602 -6.03 -9.50 -15.80
C PHE A 602 -5.69 -8.79 -17.12
N SER A 603 -4.43 -8.92 -17.55
CA SER A 603 -3.98 -8.35 -18.83
C SER A 603 -4.75 -8.95 -20.01
N PRO A 604 -4.94 -8.20 -21.13
CA PRO A 604 -5.66 -8.69 -22.28
C PRO A 604 -5.21 -10.06 -22.79
N ASP A 605 -3.90 -10.31 -22.85
CA ASP A 605 -3.35 -11.59 -23.28
C ASP A 605 -3.74 -12.74 -22.35
N ARG A 606 -3.67 -12.51 -21.01
CA ARG A 606 -4.04 -13.50 -20.00
C ARG A 606 -5.52 -13.81 -20.04
N VAL A 607 -6.36 -12.79 -20.21
CA VAL A 607 -7.82 -12.95 -20.35
C VAL A 607 -8.15 -13.71 -21.62
N LYS A 608 -7.57 -13.32 -22.75
CA LYS A 608 -7.77 -14.00 -24.03
C LYS A 608 -7.37 -15.48 -23.95
N GLN A 609 -6.23 -15.77 -23.34
CA GLN A 609 -5.78 -17.16 -23.14
C GLN A 609 -6.76 -17.96 -22.26
N ALA A 610 -7.34 -17.34 -21.23
CA ALA A 610 -8.30 -17.99 -20.35
C ALA A 610 -9.68 -18.22 -21.00
N LEU A 611 -10.05 -17.39 -22.02
CA LEU A 611 -11.31 -17.48 -22.75
C LEU A 611 -11.25 -18.39 -23.98
N SER A 612 -10.05 -18.79 -24.43
CA SER A 612 -9.82 -19.73 -25.54
C SER A 612 -9.87 -21.18 -25.06
#